data_b707116eab71e371edf36235af3e8c2a
#
_entry.id   b707116eab71e371edf36235af3e8c2a
#
_cell.length_a   1.000
_cell.length_b   1.000
_cell.length_c   1.000
_cell.angle_alpha   90.00
_cell.angle_beta   90.00
_cell.angle_gamma   90.00
#
_symmetry.space_group_name_H-M   'P 1'
#
loop_
_entity.id
_entity.type
_entity.pdbx_description
1 polymer ?
#
loop_
_entity_poly.entity_id
_entity_poly.type
_entity_poly.pdbx_seq_one_letter_code
_entity_poly.pdbx_strand_id
1 'polypeptide(L)'
;MKRMLVLLLAAMLILTLLPGCGKKNPGGDAPEVPENPSEQDGETPDVTPEPEPYVDPYEAVRTYWSEDRLTQSWGPDQIVEHLFFHPVIAYPQWAFHDCGASQSERYGLDDWMVTADEYAKILQSVYEKGYILVAIEDVWSEVTDESGTHMVRNTLKLPEGKKPLIISFDDVNYYPYMLEQGFTSKLVVGEDGEIWAECTDPYTKETFLTKEGDATTMLDEFVYEHPDFSLNGAKAIFSLTGYYGILGYRTQDDRDIAKDSPERAAFEANRAAEIEAVKPV
;
A
#
# COMPACT_ATOMS: atom_id res chain seq x y z
N MET A 1 -20.47 -47.93 -13.46
CA MET A 1 -19.75 -49.23 -13.36
C MET A 1 -18.28 -48.97 -13.08
N LYS A 2 -17.80 -49.57 -11.99
CA LYS A 2 -16.41 -49.91 -11.60
C LYS A 2 -15.51 -48.66 -11.33
N ARG A 3 -15.25 -48.28 -10.07
CA ARG A 3 -14.49 -48.95 -8.98
C ARG A 3 -12.98 -48.79 -9.15
N MET A 4 -12.45 -48.08 -8.14
CA MET A 4 -11.42 -48.54 -7.17
C MET A 4 -9.99 -48.32 -7.65
N LEU A 5 -9.03 -47.86 -6.85
CA LEU A 5 -8.56 -48.23 -5.51
C LEU A 5 -7.39 -47.28 -5.14
N VAL A 6 -7.37 -46.47 -4.07
CA VAL A 6 -6.80 -46.73 -2.75
C VAL A 6 -5.35 -47.26 -2.72
N LEU A 7 -4.48 -46.52 -2.00
CA LEU A 7 -3.44 -46.95 -1.04
C LEU A 7 -2.59 -45.70 -0.70
N LEU A 8 -2.64 -45.08 0.47
CA LEU A 8 -2.21 -45.46 1.84
C LEU A 8 -0.76 -45.95 1.93
N LEU A 9 0.08 -45.14 2.57
CA LEU A 9 1.22 -45.47 3.41
C LEU A 9 1.58 -44.20 4.19
N ALA A 10 1.17 -44.04 5.41
CA ALA A 10 1.58 -44.62 6.70
C ALA A 10 2.98 -44.13 7.14
N ALA A 11 2.94 -43.21 8.04
CA ALA A 11 3.64 -42.97 9.30
C ALA A 11 4.96 -43.71 9.58
N MET A 12 5.95 -42.95 10.07
CA MET A 12 6.84 -43.45 11.12
C MET A 12 7.27 -42.29 12.04
N LEU A 13 6.63 -42.29 13.19
CA LEU A 13 7.02 -41.65 14.44
C LEU A 13 8.24 -42.38 15.01
N ILE A 14 9.31 -41.66 15.37
CA ILE A 14 10.29 -42.19 16.33
C ILE A 14 10.44 -41.18 17.45
N LEU A 15 9.82 -41.53 18.55
CA LEU A 15 9.97 -41.03 19.89
C LEU A 15 11.16 -41.76 20.53
N THR A 16 12.16 -41.07 21.04
CA THR A 16 13.11 -41.62 21.99
C THR A 16 13.13 -40.80 23.27
N LEU A 17 12.63 -41.44 24.31
CA LEU A 17 12.60 -41.02 25.69
C LEU A 17 13.97 -41.21 26.35
N LEU A 18 14.28 -40.24 27.20
CA LEU A 18 15.33 -40.31 28.23
C LEU A 18 14.95 -41.33 29.33
N PRO A 19 15.96 -41.81 30.10
CA PRO A 19 15.81 -41.64 31.53
C PRO A 19 17.09 -41.16 32.25
N GLY A 20 16.86 -40.33 33.25
CA GLY A 20 17.84 -39.95 34.22
C GLY A 20 17.95 -40.88 35.42
N CYS A 21 18.92 -40.67 36.25
CA CYS A 21 19.13 -40.89 37.69
C CYS A 21 20.63 -41.10 37.92
N GLY A 22 21.34 -40.34 38.60
CA GLY A 22 21.38 -39.96 40.00
C GLY A 22 22.27 -40.86 40.83
N LYS A 23 23.42 -40.41 41.35
CA LYS A 23 23.90 -40.65 42.73
C LYS A 23 25.29 -40.03 42.99
N LYS A 24 25.32 -39.15 43.99
CA LYS A 24 26.22 -39.00 45.15
C LYS A 24 27.74 -39.21 45.06
N ASN A 25 28.43 -38.13 45.56
CA ASN A 25 29.79 -38.01 46.05
C ASN A 25 30.28 -39.12 46.99
N PRO A 26 31.60 -39.29 47.24
CA PRO A 26 32.30 -38.33 48.08
C PRO A 26 33.81 -38.11 47.75
N GLY A 27 34.33 -36.93 48.09
CA GLY A 27 35.60 -36.67 48.76
C GLY A 27 36.90 -36.81 47.95
N GLY A 28 37.60 -35.73 47.87
CA GLY A 28 39.00 -35.73 47.48
C GLY A 28 39.57 -34.31 47.31
N ASP A 29 40.54 -33.98 48.09
CA ASP A 29 41.25 -32.75 48.38
C ASP A 29 41.60 -31.87 47.17
N ALA A 30 41.53 -30.56 47.40
CA ALA A 30 41.99 -29.49 46.53
C ALA A 30 43.51 -29.33 46.60
N PRO A 31 44.18 -28.96 45.52
CA PRO A 31 45.43 -28.20 45.56
C PRO A 31 45.13 -26.71 45.21
N GLU A 32 45.83 -25.86 45.95
CA GLU A 32 45.86 -24.41 45.79
C GLU A 32 46.22 -23.96 44.38
N VAL A 33 45.48 -22.96 43.92
CA VAL A 33 45.79 -22.22 42.67
C VAL A 33 46.43 -20.91 43.07
N PRO A 34 47.54 -20.51 42.43
CA PRO A 34 48.18 -19.21 42.67
C PRO A 34 47.35 -18.06 42.10
N GLU A 35 47.27 -17.01 42.89
CA GLU A 35 46.66 -15.72 42.51
C GLU A 35 47.35 -15.14 41.27
N ASN A 36 46.60 -14.84 40.23
CA ASN A 36 47.04 -14.08 39.09
C ASN A 36 46.52 -12.64 39.18
N PRO A 37 47.30 -11.61 38.81
CA PRO A 37 46.96 -10.23 39.10
C PRO A 37 45.85 -9.72 38.19
N SER A 38 45.04 -8.87 38.80
CA SER A 38 43.97 -8.04 38.24
C SER A 38 44.08 -7.68 36.75
N GLU A 39 43.21 -8.27 35.96
CA GLU A 39 42.80 -7.70 34.69
C GLU A 39 41.80 -6.56 35.00
N GLN A 40 42.15 -5.35 34.59
CA GLN A 40 41.25 -4.23 34.53
C GLN A 40 40.23 -4.53 33.42
N ASP A 41 38.99 -4.77 33.81
CA ASP A 41 37.84 -4.76 32.86
C ASP A 41 37.72 -3.33 32.31
N GLY A 42 38.25 -3.16 31.11
CA GLY A 42 37.91 -2.04 30.26
C GLY A 42 36.52 -2.30 29.70
N GLU A 43 35.49 -1.71 30.31
CA GLU A 43 34.17 -1.59 29.67
C GLU A 43 34.36 -0.87 28.33
N THR A 44 34.29 -1.60 27.26
CA THR A 44 34.05 -1.03 25.94
C THR A 44 32.65 -0.45 25.98
N PRO A 45 32.44 0.86 25.72
CA PRO A 45 31.10 1.40 25.64
C PRO A 45 30.36 0.64 24.53
N ASP A 46 29.23 0.06 24.88
CA ASP A 46 28.25 -0.46 23.93
C ASP A 46 27.72 0.75 23.15
N VAL A 47 28.39 1.06 22.04
CA VAL A 47 27.96 2.10 21.12
C VAL A 47 26.85 1.46 20.29
N THR A 48 25.63 1.55 20.80
CA THR A 48 24.44 1.33 19.96
C THR A 48 24.59 2.28 18.76
N PRO A 49 24.66 1.78 17.53
CA PRO A 49 24.76 2.65 16.37
C PRO A 49 23.56 3.60 16.38
N GLU A 50 23.86 4.89 16.28
CA GLU A 50 22.82 5.90 16.10
C GLU A 50 22.01 5.51 14.87
N PRO A 51 20.65 5.45 14.94
CA PRO A 51 19.85 5.07 13.80
C PRO A 51 20.19 6.01 12.63
N GLU A 52 20.43 5.44 11.47
CA GLU A 52 20.68 6.25 10.26
C GLU A 52 19.50 7.20 10.06
N PRO A 53 19.74 8.47 9.69
CA PRO A 53 18.67 9.42 9.48
C PRO A 53 17.72 8.88 8.40
N TYR A 54 16.43 8.91 8.67
CA TYR A 54 15.39 8.57 7.69
C TYR A 54 15.61 9.43 6.43
N VAL A 55 15.78 8.77 5.30
CA VAL A 55 15.85 9.41 3.99
C VAL A 55 14.51 9.19 3.34
N ASP A 56 13.73 10.25 3.16
CA ASP A 56 12.46 10.22 2.44
C ASP A 56 12.72 9.75 0.98
N PRO A 57 12.29 8.55 0.58
CA PRO A 57 12.53 8.03 -0.77
C PRO A 57 11.88 8.91 -1.84
N TYR A 58 10.84 9.63 -1.46
CA TYR A 58 10.14 10.54 -2.34
C TYR A 58 10.93 11.82 -2.68
N GLU A 59 11.94 12.18 -1.88
CA GLU A 59 12.79 13.33 -2.17
C GLU A 59 13.55 13.16 -3.50
N ALA A 60 14.02 11.96 -3.78
CA ALA A 60 14.69 11.64 -5.04
C ALA A 60 13.77 11.81 -6.25
N VAL A 61 12.49 11.51 -6.09
CA VAL A 61 11.47 11.71 -7.13
C VAL A 61 11.18 13.19 -7.34
N ARG A 62 10.97 13.94 -6.25
CA ARG A 62 10.67 15.40 -6.32
C ARG A 62 11.78 16.20 -6.99
N THR A 63 13.03 15.80 -6.80
CA THR A 63 14.21 16.54 -7.24
C THR A 63 14.86 15.95 -8.49
N TYR A 64 14.31 14.90 -9.06
CA TYR A 64 14.90 14.21 -10.22
C TYR A 64 15.04 15.14 -11.44
N TRP A 65 14.05 15.94 -11.72
CA TRP A 65 14.04 16.87 -12.85
C TRP A 65 14.41 18.28 -12.39
N SER A 66 15.59 18.76 -12.80
CA SER A 66 16.00 20.13 -12.60
C SER A 66 15.45 21.03 -13.73
N GLU A 67 15.24 22.31 -13.46
CA GLU A 67 14.63 23.27 -14.41
C GLU A 67 15.36 23.33 -15.76
N ASP A 68 16.69 23.23 -15.77
CA ASP A 68 17.51 23.26 -16.99
C ASP A 68 17.27 22.03 -17.90
N ARG A 69 16.69 20.95 -17.39
CA ARG A 69 16.32 19.75 -18.15
C ARG A 69 14.89 19.82 -18.72
N LEU A 70 14.09 20.81 -18.33
CA LEU A 70 12.72 21.02 -18.79
C LEU A 70 12.67 21.90 -20.04
N THR A 71 13.15 21.37 -21.17
CA THR A 71 13.39 22.14 -22.41
C THR A 71 12.22 22.17 -23.37
N GLN A 72 11.29 21.20 -23.25
CA GLN A 72 10.11 21.10 -24.12
C GLN A 72 8.95 21.91 -23.54
N SER A 73 8.31 22.76 -24.37
CA SER A 73 7.08 23.45 -24.00
C SER A 73 5.87 22.66 -24.49
N TRP A 74 4.90 22.43 -23.59
CA TRP A 74 3.62 21.80 -23.88
C TRP A 74 2.50 22.83 -23.70
N GLY A 75 2.01 23.35 -24.81
CA GLY A 75 1.07 24.48 -24.82
C GLY A 75 -0.35 24.13 -24.38
N PRO A 76 -1.17 25.14 -24.08
CA PRO A 76 -2.53 24.93 -23.57
C PRO A 76 -3.48 24.23 -24.57
N ASP A 77 -3.17 24.28 -25.87
CA ASP A 77 -3.95 23.61 -26.91
C ASP A 77 -3.54 22.14 -27.12
N GLN A 78 -2.46 21.69 -26.51
CA GLN A 78 -2.00 20.31 -26.61
C GLN A 78 -2.71 19.43 -25.57
N ILE A 79 -3.05 18.20 -25.97
CA ILE A 79 -3.77 17.26 -25.09
C ILE A 79 -2.85 16.81 -23.94
N VAL A 80 -3.37 16.86 -22.73
CA VAL A 80 -2.83 16.13 -21.57
C VAL A 80 -3.71 14.90 -21.40
N GLU A 81 -3.10 13.74 -21.51
CA GLU A 81 -3.84 12.48 -21.33
C GLU A 81 -4.23 12.30 -19.85
N HIS A 82 -5.39 11.70 -19.63
CA HIS A 82 -5.89 11.38 -18.30
C HIS A 82 -6.35 9.94 -18.27
N LEU A 83 -5.79 9.15 -17.37
CA LEU A 83 -6.26 7.81 -17.04
C LEU A 83 -6.87 7.83 -15.65
N PHE A 84 -8.04 7.21 -15.51
CA PHE A 84 -8.65 7.03 -14.20
C PHE A 84 -8.82 5.54 -13.90
N PHE A 85 -8.73 5.20 -12.63
CA PHE A 85 -8.89 3.85 -12.14
C PHE A 85 -9.80 3.86 -10.91
N HIS A 86 -10.48 2.76 -10.69
CA HIS A 86 -11.04 2.40 -9.38
C HIS A 86 -10.02 1.58 -8.59
N PRO A 87 -10.27 1.21 -7.33
CA PRO A 87 -9.43 0.25 -6.62
C PRO A 87 -9.18 -1.01 -7.45
N VAL A 88 -7.94 -1.49 -7.45
CA VAL A 88 -7.56 -2.66 -8.25
C VAL A 88 -7.95 -3.97 -7.56
N ILE A 89 -8.22 -5.00 -8.36
CA ILE A 89 -8.51 -6.34 -7.86
C ILE A 89 -7.19 -7.03 -7.49
N ALA A 90 -6.94 -7.24 -6.20
CA ALA A 90 -5.73 -7.90 -5.71
C ALA A 90 -5.76 -9.44 -5.92
N TYR A 91 -6.95 -10.04 -5.83
CA TYR A 91 -7.16 -11.49 -5.97
C TYR A 91 -8.11 -11.82 -7.12
N PRO A 92 -7.66 -11.76 -8.39
CA PRO A 92 -8.55 -11.95 -9.55
C PRO A 92 -9.19 -13.34 -9.61
N GLN A 93 -8.47 -14.41 -9.21
CA GLN A 93 -9.04 -15.74 -9.17
C GLN A 93 -10.23 -15.81 -8.20
N TRP A 94 -10.10 -15.18 -7.03
CA TRP A 94 -11.19 -15.07 -6.08
C TRP A 94 -12.35 -14.25 -6.64
N ALA A 95 -12.07 -13.05 -7.14
CA ALA A 95 -13.06 -12.11 -7.64
C ALA A 95 -13.93 -12.69 -8.76
N PHE A 96 -13.31 -13.35 -9.72
CA PHE A 96 -13.98 -13.83 -10.92
C PHE A 96 -14.49 -15.27 -10.85
N HIS A 97 -14.00 -16.10 -9.87
CA HIS A 97 -14.31 -17.52 -9.86
C HIS A 97 -14.75 -18.04 -8.50
N ASP A 98 -14.06 -17.71 -7.40
CA ASP A 98 -14.15 -18.46 -6.15
C ASP A 98 -15.01 -17.76 -5.08
N CYS A 99 -15.28 -16.45 -5.17
CA CYS A 99 -16.07 -15.69 -4.18
C CYS A 99 -17.57 -15.97 -4.23
N GLY A 100 -18.06 -16.69 -5.24
CA GLY A 100 -19.48 -16.98 -5.41
C GLY A 100 -20.30 -15.81 -5.98
N ALA A 101 -19.64 -14.75 -6.49
CA ALA A 101 -20.31 -13.63 -7.14
C ALA A 101 -21.19 -14.10 -8.32
N SER A 102 -22.32 -13.44 -8.51
CA SER A 102 -23.20 -13.66 -9.66
C SER A 102 -22.49 -13.28 -10.97
N GLN A 103 -23.01 -13.78 -12.10
CA GLN A 103 -22.49 -13.40 -13.41
C GLN A 103 -22.55 -11.89 -13.66
N SER A 104 -23.61 -11.21 -13.19
CA SER A 104 -23.76 -9.77 -13.33
C SER A 104 -22.70 -8.99 -12.53
N GLU A 105 -22.38 -9.43 -11.31
CA GLU A 105 -21.32 -8.81 -10.50
C GLU A 105 -19.95 -8.99 -11.14
N ARG A 106 -19.65 -10.19 -11.66
CA ARG A 106 -18.39 -10.44 -12.39
C ARG A 106 -18.25 -9.59 -13.65
N TYR A 107 -19.33 -9.41 -14.42
CA TYR A 107 -19.31 -8.49 -15.55
C TYR A 107 -19.12 -7.03 -15.11
N GLY A 108 -19.70 -6.62 -13.98
CA GLY A 108 -19.46 -5.29 -13.43
C GLY A 108 -17.98 -5.09 -13.05
N LEU A 109 -17.32 -6.09 -12.46
CA LEU A 109 -15.89 -6.03 -12.17
C LEU A 109 -15.05 -5.96 -13.45
N ASP A 110 -15.38 -6.77 -14.46
CA ASP A 110 -14.67 -6.81 -15.75
C ASP A 110 -14.84 -5.50 -16.55
N ASP A 111 -16.00 -4.85 -16.46
CA ASP A 111 -16.29 -3.60 -17.16
C ASP A 111 -15.66 -2.36 -16.51
N TRP A 112 -15.49 -2.34 -15.18
CA TRP A 112 -15.15 -1.12 -14.44
C TRP A 112 -13.85 -1.18 -13.66
N MET A 113 -13.28 -2.35 -13.43
CA MET A 113 -12.10 -2.54 -12.60
C MET A 113 -10.95 -3.15 -13.42
N VAL A 114 -9.74 -2.95 -12.94
CA VAL A 114 -8.56 -3.65 -13.44
C VAL A 114 -7.96 -4.51 -12.32
N THR A 115 -7.28 -5.57 -12.69
CA THR A 115 -6.49 -6.35 -11.73
C THR A 115 -5.17 -5.63 -11.41
N ALA A 116 -4.56 -5.96 -10.29
CA ALA A 116 -3.23 -5.45 -9.94
C ALA A 116 -2.20 -5.73 -11.04
N ASP A 117 -2.23 -6.93 -11.64
CA ASP A 117 -1.37 -7.32 -12.76
C ASP A 117 -1.60 -6.46 -14.02
N GLU A 118 -2.83 -6.14 -14.35
CA GLU A 118 -3.16 -5.26 -15.48
C GLU A 118 -2.70 -3.84 -15.21
N TYR A 119 -2.91 -3.34 -13.99
CA TYR A 119 -2.45 -2.02 -13.59
C TYR A 119 -0.93 -1.88 -13.70
N ALA A 120 -0.16 -2.86 -13.20
CA ALA A 120 1.30 -2.88 -13.36
C ALA A 120 1.73 -2.81 -14.83
N LYS A 121 1.07 -3.58 -15.71
CA LYS A 121 1.33 -3.56 -17.17
C LYS A 121 0.96 -2.23 -17.81
N ILE A 122 -0.09 -1.56 -17.34
CA ILE A 122 -0.48 -0.23 -17.80
C ILE A 122 0.58 0.78 -17.42
N LEU A 123 1.05 0.81 -16.15
CA LEU A 123 2.12 1.69 -15.70
C LEU A 123 3.38 1.52 -16.55
N GLN A 124 3.83 0.28 -16.74
CA GLN A 124 4.98 -0.04 -17.58
C GLN A 124 4.77 0.45 -19.03
N SER A 125 3.59 0.22 -19.59
CA SER A 125 3.26 0.62 -20.97
C SER A 125 3.26 2.14 -21.18
N VAL A 126 2.70 2.92 -20.26
CA VAL A 126 2.70 4.39 -20.37
C VAL A 126 4.10 4.97 -20.16
N TYR A 127 4.87 4.39 -19.25
CA TYR A 127 6.27 4.76 -19.05
C TYR A 127 7.11 4.54 -20.32
N GLU A 128 7.04 3.35 -20.93
CA GLU A 128 7.75 3.00 -22.17
C GLU A 128 7.33 3.86 -23.37
N LYS A 129 6.09 4.35 -23.38
CA LYS A 129 5.59 5.27 -24.41
C LYS A 129 6.02 6.71 -24.20
N GLY A 130 6.84 6.98 -23.17
CA GLY A 130 7.40 8.28 -22.87
C GLY A 130 6.44 9.23 -22.16
N TYR A 131 5.41 8.71 -21.48
CA TYR A 131 4.59 9.55 -20.60
C TYR A 131 5.34 9.92 -19.32
N ILE A 132 4.96 11.05 -18.74
CA ILE A 132 5.43 11.57 -17.46
C ILE A 132 4.25 12.09 -16.67
N LEU A 133 4.16 11.72 -15.40
CA LEU A 133 3.12 12.20 -14.50
C LEU A 133 3.29 13.69 -14.25
N VAL A 134 2.18 14.42 -14.31
CA VAL A 134 2.11 15.86 -13.99
C VAL A 134 0.99 16.12 -13.01
N ALA A 135 1.18 17.08 -12.10
CA ALA A 135 0.12 17.48 -11.19
C ALA A 135 -0.96 18.27 -11.94
N ILE A 136 -2.22 18.17 -11.51
CA ILE A 136 -3.32 18.93 -12.16
C ILE A 136 -3.13 20.43 -11.97
N GLU A 137 -2.53 20.85 -10.86
CA GLU A 137 -2.20 22.22 -10.53
C GLU A 137 -1.15 22.83 -11.47
N ASP A 138 -0.29 21.98 -12.05
CA ASP A 138 0.65 22.41 -13.10
C ASP A 138 -0.08 22.64 -14.44
N VAL A 139 -1.15 21.89 -14.69
CA VAL A 139 -1.94 21.95 -15.93
C VAL A 139 -2.95 23.09 -15.91
N TRP A 140 -3.54 23.38 -14.75
CA TRP A 140 -4.60 24.37 -14.60
C TRP A 140 -4.30 25.34 -13.46
N SER A 141 -4.58 26.63 -13.69
CA SER A 141 -4.54 27.67 -12.66
C SER A 141 -5.89 28.36 -12.54
N GLU A 142 -6.30 28.67 -11.33
CA GLU A 142 -7.41 29.58 -11.08
C GLU A 142 -6.94 31.03 -11.28
N VAL A 143 -7.67 31.79 -12.09
CA VAL A 143 -7.41 33.20 -12.36
C VAL A 143 -8.66 34.00 -12.04
N THR A 144 -8.49 35.13 -11.36
CA THR A 144 -9.55 36.09 -11.10
C THR A 144 -9.22 37.41 -11.82
N ASP A 145 -10.11 37.81 -12.71
CA ASP A 145 -10.02 39.08 -13.46
C ASP A 145 -11.38 39.78 -13.51
N GLU A 146 -11.53 40.77 -14.38
CA GLU A 146 -12.77 41.53 -14.56
C GLU A 146 -13.97 40.67 -15.00
N SER A 147 -13.73 39.49 -15.60
CA SER A 147 -14.76 38.53 -16.00
C SER A 147 -15.18 37.59 -14.86
N GLY A 148 -14.47 37.62 -13.71
CA GLY A 148 -14.70 36.75 -12.57
C GLY A 148 -13.61 35.71 -12.39
N THR A 149 -13.88 34.70 -11.54
CA THR A 149 -12.95 33.59 -11.28
C THR A 149 -13.18 32.47 -12.29
N HIS A 150 -12.13 32.02 -12.96
CA HIS A 150 -12.16 30.97 -13.95
C HIS A 150 -10.85 30.17 -14.02
N MET A 151 -10.89 28.96 -14.59
CA MET A 151 -9.71 28.11 -14.77
C MET A 151 -9.07 28.40 -16.12
N VAL A 152 -7.73 28.48 -16.12
CA VAL A 152 -6.91 28.70 -17.32
C VAL A 152 -5.92 27.55 -17.47
N ARG A 153 -5.75 27.08 -18.72
CA ARG A 153 -4.73 26.07 -19.05
C ARG A 153 -3.35 26.73 -19.06
N ASN A 154 -2.41 26.08 -18.37
CA ASN A 154 -1.02 26.51 -18.32
C ASN A 154 -0.22 25.92 -19.49
N THR A 155 0.94 26.52 -19.76
CA THR A 155 1.98 25.90 -20.57
C THR A 155 2.91 25.13 -19.65
N LEU A 156 2.99 23.81 -19.84
CA LEU A 156 3.91 22.96 -19.07
C LEU A 156 5.34 23.06 -19.63
N LYS A 157 6.31 22.90 -18.76
CA LYS A 157 7.70 22.63 -19.12
C LYS A 157 8.01 21.17 -18.82
N LEU A 158 8.42 20.45 -19.84
CA LEU A 158 8.65 19.00 -19.77
C LEU A 158 10.08 18.66 -20.23
N PRO A 159 10.61 17.52 -19.81
CA PRO A 159 11.81 16.96 -20.42
C PRO A 159 11.57 16.66 -21.91
N GLU A 160 12.62 16.74 -22.71
CA GLU A 160 12.54 16.46 -24.14
C GLU A 160 11.98 15.06 -24.43
N GLY A 161 11.02 14.97 -25.32
CA GLY A 161 10.38 13.73 -25.73
C GLY A 161 9.34 13.15 -24.78
N LYS A 162 9.14 13.74 -23.60
CA LYS A 162 8.10 13.31 -22.65
C LYS A 162 6.72 13.91 -23.01
N LYS A 163 5.65 13.19 -22.66
CA LYS A 163 4.25 13.56 -22.86
C LYS A 163 3.53 13.57 -21.50
N PRO A 164 2.75 14.61 -21.17
CA PRO A 164 2.13 14.72 -19.86
C PRO A 164 0.97 13.71 -19.71
N LEU A 165 0.89 13.13 -18.52
CA LEU A 165 -0.15 12.20 -18.09
C LEU A 165 -0.64 12.59 -16.71
N ILE A 166 -1.97 12.63 -16.53
CA ILE A 166 -2.62 12.67 -15.23
C ILE A 166 -3.19 11.28 -14.92
N ILE A 167 -3.01 10.82 -13.70
CA ILE A 167 -3.70 9.64 -13.17
C ILE A 167 -4.62 10.08 -12.04
N SER A 168 -5.86 9.55 -11.99
CA SER A 168 -6.74 9.67 -10.83
C SER A 168 -7.25 8.31 -10.37
N PHE A 169 -7.53 8.21 -9.06
CA PHE A 169 -8.17 7.06 -8.45
C PHE A 169 -9.53 7.46 -7.92
N ASP A 170 -10.57 6.83 -8.43
CA ASP A 170 -11.95 7.05 -8.05
C ASP A 170 -12.37 6.02 -7.00
N ASP A 171 -13.30 6.41 -6.12
CA ASP A 171 -13.91 5.52 -5.13
C ASP A 171 -12.92 4.81 -4.19
N VAL A 172 -11.82 5.47 -3.79
CA VAL A 172 -10.83 4.91 -2.86
C VAL A 172 -11.39 4.85 -1.43
N ASN A 173 -12.48 4.10 -1.28
CA ASN A 173 -13.21 3.89 -0.04
C ASN A 173 -13.25 2.42 0.37
N TYR A 174 -12.90 1.51 -0.55
CA TYR A 174 -12.94 0.05 -0.35
C TYR A 174 -14.28 -0.38 0.23
N TYR A 175 -15.32 -0.35 -0.60
CA TYR A 175 -16.68 -0.67 -0.21
C TYR A 175 -16.81 -2.10 0.37
N PRO A 176 -17.82 -2.36 1.21
CA PRO A 176 -17.97 -3.68 1.82
C PRO A 176 -17.97 -4.84 0.82
N TYR A 177 -18.58 -4.68 -0.36
CA TYR A 177 -18.58 -5.72 -1.40
C TYR A 177 -17.18 -5.98 -1.96
N MET A 178 -16.32 -4.95 -2.05
CA MET A 178 -14.93 -5.11 -2.51
C MET A 178 -14.12 -6.00 -1.57
N LEU A 179 -14.32 -5.85 -0.25
CA LEU A 179 -13.65 -6.70 0.75
C LEU A 179 -13.99 -8.18 0.58
N GLU A 180 -15.23 -8.48 0.15
CA GLU A 180 -15.68 -9.83 -0.14
C GLU A 180 -15.18 -10.35 -1.50
N GLN A 181 -14.79 -9.45 -2.40
CA GLN A 181 -14.42 -9.75 -3.79
C GLN A 181 -12.90 -9.65 -4.07
N GLY A 182 -12.07 -9.65 -3.03
CA GLY A 182 -10.61 -9.77 -3.20
C GLY A 182 -9.87 -8.46 -3.52
N PHE A 183 -10.40 -7.36 -3.05
CA PHE A 183 -9.71 -6.07 -3.04
C PHE A 183 -8.96 -5.84 -1.72
N THR A 184 -8.09 -4.84 -1.70
CA THR A 184 -7.50 -4.28 -0.48
C THR A 184 -8.56 -3.75 0.46
N SER A 185 -8.31 -3.76 1.76
CA SER A 185 -9.27 -3.31 2.77
C SER A 185 -9.13 -1.83 3.11
N LYS A 186 -7.91 -1.33 3.19
CA LYS A 186 -7.60 0.09 3.48
C LYS A 186 -6.13 0.41 3.22
N LEU A 187 -5.82 1.71 3.19
CA LEU A 187 -4.47 2.22 3.26
C LEU A 187 -4.08 2.50 4.71
N VAL A 188 -2.84 2.21 5.07
CA VAL A 188 -2.30 2.44 6.42
C VAL A 188 -0.88 2.98 6.33
N VAL A 189 -0.44 3.69 7.37
CA VAL A 189 0.98 4.05 7.52
C VAL A 189 1.70 2.87 8.16
N GLY A 190 2.74 2.36 7.50
CA GLY A 190 3.60 1.30 8.02
C GLY A 190 4.57 1.80 9.11
N GLU A 191 5.31 0.88 9.70
CA GLU A 191 6.34 1.20 10.71
C GLU A 191 7.49 2.04 10.14
N ASP A 192 7.69 1.98 8.83
CA ASP A 192 8.66 2.75 8.05
C ASP A 192 8.19 4.18 7.71
N GLY A 193 6.95 4.53 8.05
CA GLY A 193 6.33 5.81 7.72
C GLY A 193 5.74 5.89 6.31
N GLU A 194 5.86 4.83 5.52
CA GLU A 194 5.31 4.74 4.16
C GLU A 194 3.85 4.27 4.16
N ILE A 195 3.15 4.53 3.05
CA ILE A 195 1.80 4.02 2.84
C ILE A 195 1.85 2.56 2.39
N TRP A 196 1.07 1.73 3.07
CA TRP A 196 0.89 0.31 2.78
C TRP A 196 -0.58 0.00 2.54
N ALA A 197 -0.84 -0.99 1.72
CA ALA A 197 -2.16 -1.57 1.54
C ALA A 197 -2.37 -2.70 2.57
N GLU A 198 -3.43 -2.63 3.35
CA GLU A 198 -3.87 -3.75 4.19
C GLU A 198 -4.73 -4.68 3.36
N CYS A 199 -4.26 -5.89 3.14
CA CYS A 199 -4.96 -6.95 2.42
C CYS A 199 -5.35 -8.08 3.34
N THR A 200 -6.52 -8.68 3.11
CA THR A 200 -6.92 -9.95 3.73
C THR A 200 -6.97 -11.02 2.65
N ASP A 201 -6.13 -12.04 2.78
CA ASP A 201 -6.15 -13.18 1.88
C ASP A 201 -7.53 -13.86 1.95
N PRO A 202 -8.27 -13.96 0.83
CA PRO A 202 -9.62 -14.47 0.86
C PRO A 202 -9.72 -15.98 1.14
N TYR A 203 -8.61 -16.73 1.00
CA TYR A 203 -8.54 -18.17 1.25
C TYR A 203 -8.13 -18.49 2.67
N THR A 204 -7.04 -17.87 3.17
CA THR A 204 -6.49 -18.13 4.51
C THR A 204 -7.12 -17.26 5.59
N LYS A 205 -7.71 -16.14 5.22
CA LYS A 205 -8.25 -15.09 6.11
C LYS A 205 -7.17 -14.36 6.93
N GLU A 206 -5.92 -14.52 6.55
CA GLU A 206 -4.81 -13.77 7.15
C GLU A 206 -4.79 -12.34 6.61
N THR A 207 -4.61 -11.37 7.50
CA THR A 207 -4.45 -9.94 7.14
C THR A 207 -2.98 -9.58 7.21
N PHE A 208 -2.49 -8.88 6.20
CA PHE A 208 -1.09 -8.48 6.08
C PHE A 208 -0.98 -7.15 5.32
N LEU A 209 0.20 -6.53 5.41
CA LEU A 209 0.52 -5.32 4.66
C LEU A 209 1.31 -5.68 3.38
N THR A 210 0.99 -5.00 2.29
CA THR A 210 1.64 -5.21 0.99
C THR A 210 1.74 -3.91 0.21
N LYS A 211 2.70 -3.84 -0.71
CA LYS A 211 2.82 -2.76 -1.72
C LYS A 211 2.17 -3.15 -3.05
N GLU A 212 1.83 -4.42 -3.26
CA GLU A 212 1.40 -4.97 -4.55
C GLU A 212 -0.13 -5.09 -4.73
N GLY A 213 -0.90 -4.85 -3.68
CA GLY A 213 -2.35 -5.11 -3.66
C GLY A 213 -3.23 -3.92 -3.98
N ASP A 214 -2.67 -2.73 -4.17
CA ASP A 214 -3.41 -1.50 -4.35
C ASP A 214 -2.76 -0.55 -5.36
N ALA A 215 -3.58 0.16 -6.15
CA ALA A 215 -3.08 1.07 -7.17
C ALA A 215 -2.21 2.20 -6.61
N THR A 216 -2.50 2.67 -5.40
CA THR A 216 -1.75 3.74 -4.73
C THR A 216 -0.34 3.29 -4.40
N THR A 217 -0.22 2.18 -3.66
CA THR A 217 1.08 1.65 -3.23
C THR A 217 1.91 1.16 -4.41
N MET A 218 1.27 0.55 -5.41
CA MET A 218 1.94 0.14 -6.64
C MET A 218 2.47 1.32 -7.44
N LEU A 219 1.75 2.45 -7.48
CA LEU A 219 2.23 3.67 -8.14
C LEU A 219 3.41 4.27 -7.38
N ASP A 220 3.37 4.26 -6.05
CA ASP A 220 4.48 4.75 -5.22
C ASP A 220 5.76 3.96 -5.50
N GLU A 221 5.71 2.64 -5.45
CA GLU A 221 6.86 1.77 -5.76
C GLU A 221 7.35 2.01 -7.19
N PHE A 222 6.43 2.08 -8.16
CA PHE A 222 6.79 2.33 -9.56
C PHE A 222 7.51 3.67 -9.76
N VAL A 223 7.06 4.73 -9.09
CA VAL A 223 7.67 6.06 -9.15
C VAL A 223 9.02 6.09 -8.43
N TYR A 224 9.19 5.32 -7.35
CA TYR A 224 10.48 5.19 -6.66
C TYR A 224 11.51 4.45 -7.52
N GLU A 225 11.10 3.41 -8.24
CA GLU A 225 11.97 2.70 -9.20
C GLU A 225 12.25 3.51 -10.46
N HIS A 226 11.31 4.38 -10.87
CA HIS A 226 11.37 5.21 -12.08
C HIS A 226 11.14 6.70 -11.76
N PRO A 227 12.07 7.37 -11.06
CA PRO A 227 11.88 8.77 -10.65
C PRO A 227 11.73 9.73 -11.83
N ASP A 228 12.19 9.34 -13.03
CA ASP A 228 12.00 10.08 -14.27
C ASP A 228 10.56 9.99 -14.83
N PHE A 229 9.71 9.14 -14.25
CA PHE A 229 8.30 9.04 -14.60
C PHE A 229 7.43 10.13 -13.94
N SER A 230 7.93 10.85 -12.96
CA SER A 230 7.22 11.89 -12.22
C SER A 230 7.86 13.26 -12.42
N LEU A 231 7.07 14.26 -12.75
CA LEU A 231 7.50 15.66 -12.79
C LEU A 231 7.27 16.27 -11.40
N ASN A 232 8.35 16.75 -10.76
CA ASN A 232 8.30 17.42 -9.45
C ASN A 232 7.57 16.62 -8.34
N GLY A 233 7.58 15.29 -8.43
CA GLY A 233 6.89 14.43 -7.48
C GLY A 233 5.41 14.20 -7.75
N ALA A 234 4.90 14.57 -8.93
CA ALA A 234 3.51 14.29 -9.29
C ALA A 234 3.21 12.79 -9.28
N LYS A 235 2.11 12.39 -8.67
CA LYS A 235 1.60 11.02 -8.65
C LYS A 235 0.14 10.99 -9.14
N ALA A 236 -0.78 10.44 -8.37
CA ALA A 236 -2.19 10.40 -8.74
C ALA A 236 -3.03 11.36 -7.88
N ILE A 237 -4.24 11.63 -8.36
CA ILE A 237 -5.26 12.41 -7.66
C ILE A 237 -6.29 11.44 -7.09
N PHE A 238 -6.67 11.61 -5.82
CA PHE A 238 -7.78 10.87 -5.24
C PHE A 238 -9.10 11.60 -5.43
N SER A 239 -10.10 10.90 -6.00
CA SER A 239 -11.49 11.33 -6.03
C SER A 239 -12.25 10.60 -4.90
N LEU A 240 -12.17 11.14 -3.69
CA LEU A 240 -12.81 10.57 -2.51
C LEU A 240 -14.29 10.93 -2.49
N THR A 241 -15.16 9.94 -2.70
CA THR A 241 -16.61 10.14 -2.68
C THR A 241 -17.17 10.31 -1.27
N GLY A 242 -16.45 9.82 -0.25
CA GLY A 242 -16.88 9.84 1.14
C GLY A 242 -18.03 8.87 1.46
N TYR A 243 -18.50 8.10 0.48
CA TYR A 243 -19.54 7.10 0.68
C TYR A 243 -18.94 5.87 1.39
N TYR A 244 -19.51 5.47 2.51
CA TYR A 244 -18.95 4.53 3.49
C TYR A 244 -17.68 4.98 4.21
N GLY A 245 -17.10 6.13 3.87
CA GLY A 245 -15.87 6.65 4.48
C GLY A 245 -14.81 7.02 3.46
N ILE A 246 -13.55 6.96 3.84
CA ILE A 246 -12.39 7.30 3.01
C ILE A 246 -11.25 6.32 3.25
N LEU A 247 -10.48 5.97 2.22
CA LEU A 247 -9.27 5.15 2.29
C LEU A 247 -9.44 3.82 3.03
N GLY A 248 -10.68 3.28 3.07
CA GLY A 248 -11.04 2.06 3.80
C GLY A 248 -11.52 2.28 5.23
N TYR A 249 -11.40 3.48 5.78
CA TYR A 249 -11.87 3.84 7.12
C TYR A 249 -13.33 4.25 7.08
N ARG A 250 -14.14 3.71 8.01
CA ARG A 250 -15.60 3.89 8.07
C ARG A 250 -15.98 5.20 8.78
N THR A 251 -15.66 6.31 8.14
CA THR A 251 -15.82 7.67 8.71
C THR A 251 -17.19 8.30 8.45
N GLN A 252 -18.00 7.71 7.58
CA GLN A 252 -19.34 8.23 7.26
C GLN A 252 -20.31 8.07 8.41
N ASP A 253 -21.23 9.04 8.57
CA ASP A 253 -22.38 8.93 9.49
C ASP A 253 -23.44 7.98 8.90
N ASP A 254 -23.86 7.01 9.69
CA ASP A 254 -24.99 6.14 9.35
C ASP A 254 -26.31 6.77 9.84
N ARG A 255 -27.09 7.29 8.91
CA ARG A 255 -28.37 7.96 9.18
C ARG A 255 -29.49 7.00 9.52
N ASP A 256 -29.32 5.72 9.22
CA ASP A 256 -30.34 4.68 9.49
C ASP A 256 -30.30 4.24 10.96
N ILE A 257 -29.20 4.49 11.66
CA ILE A 257 -29.10 4.26 13.10
C ILE A 257 -29.74 5.44 13.84
N ALA A 258 -30.85 5.20 14.51
CA ALA A 258 -31.58 6.24 15.25
C ALA A 258 -30.69 6.88 16.32
N LYS A 259 -30.76 8.22 16.42
CA LYS A 259 -29.84 9.01 17.30
C LYS A 259 -29.92 8.66 18.78
N ASP A 260 -31.06 8.15 19.22
CA ASP A 260 -31.37 7.78 20.61
C ASP A 260 -31.35 6.26 20.84
N SER A 261 -30.91 5.48 19.84
CA SER A 261 -30.81 4.03 19.97
C SER A 261 -29.53 3.62 20.77
N PRO A 262 -29.55 2.49 21.47
CA PRO A 262 -28.35 1.97 22.14
C PRO A 262 -27.18 1.71 21.19
N GLU A 263 -27.47 1.33 19.95
CA GLU A 263 -26.48 1.05 18.90
C GLU A 263 -25.74 2.33 18.48
N ARG A 264 -26.41 3.49 18.57
CA ARG A 264 -25.82 4.76 18.16
C ARG A 264 -24.56 5.12 18.92
N ALA A 265 -24.52 4.91 20.23
CA ALA A 265 -23.35 5.22 21.03
C ALA A 265 -22.12 4.38 20.64
N ALA A 266 -22.32 3.09 20.35
CA ALA A 266 -21.26 2.20 19.88
C ALA A 266 -20.79 2.61 18.47
N PHE A 267 -21.71 2.92 17.58
CA PHE A 267 -21.41 3.39 16.23
C PHE A 267 -20.56 4.69 16.26
N GLU A 268 -20.96 5.69 17.03
CA GLU A 268 -20.22 6.96 17.15
C GLU A 268 -18.81 6.77 17.75
N ALA A 269 -18.67 5.86 18.71
CA ALA A 269 -17.36 5.54 19.27
C ALA A 269 -16.43 4.89 18.24
N ASN A 270 -16.96 3.92 17.47
CA ASN A 270 -16.21 3.27 16.38
C ASN A 270 -15.85 4.27 15.29
N ARG A 271 -16.83 5.08 14.86
CA ARG A 271 -16.61 6.11 13.85
C ARG A 271 -15.56 7.14 14.29
N ALA A 272 -15.57 7.56 15.54
CA ALA A 272 -14.57 8.48 16.09
C ALA A 272 -13.17 7.84 16.05
N ALA A 273 -13.05 6.55 16.37
CA ALA A 273 -11.77 5.83 16.28
C ALA A 273 -11.27 5.75 14.83
N GLU A 274 -12.13 5.45 13.87
CA GLU A 274 -11.80 5.42 12.43
C GLU A 274 -11.36 6.80 11.92
N ILE A 275 -12.02 7.90 12.36
CA ILE A 275 -11.62 9.27 12.02
C ILE A 275 -10.22 9.60 12.57
N GLU A 276 -9.89 9.19 13.80
CA GLU A 276 -8.55 9.40 14.32
C GLU A 276 -7.51 8.53 13.60
N ALA A 277 -7.86 7.30 13.29
CA ALA A 277 -6.95 6.34 12.63
C ALA A 277 -6.59 6.72 11.19
N VAL A 278 -7.48 7.41 10.45
CA VAL A 278 -7.19 7.83 9.06
C VAL A 278 -6.33 9.10 8.96
N LYS A 279 -6.22 9.89 10.01
CA LYS A 279 -5.50 11.19 9.96
C LYS A 279 -4.02 11.10 9.54
N PRO A 280 -3.25 10.09 9.93
CA PRO A 280 -1.87 9.97 9.49
C PRO A 280 -1.71 9.47 8.05
N VAL A 281 -2.72 8.85 7.47
CA VAL A 281 -2.75 8.37 6.08
C VAL A 281 -3.03 9.51 5.11
#